data_cf3278dfc32b6d82b01bf6fa08dfb37c
#
_entry.id   cf3278dfc32b6d82b01bf6fa08dfb37c
#
_cell.length_a   1.000
_cell.length_b   1.000
_cell.length_c   1.000
_cell.angle_alpha   90.00
_cell.angle_beta   90.00
_cell.angle_gamma   90.00
#
_symmetry.space_group_name_H-M   'P 1'
#
loop_
_entity.id
_entity.type
_entity.pdbx_description
1 polymer ?
#
loop_
_entity_poly.entity_id
_entity_poly.type
_entity_poly.pdbx_seq_one_letter_code
_entity_poly.pdbx_strand_id
1 'polypeptide(L)'
;MSSLTIRDQKTDDLLTPENSTVIIIDYQATQVGSIESTDKYRMVQNTIALVKLAKVFKMPIVVSTVNVKTGINGPTIPQIAHEVKDLPSYDRTTINAWEDKEFLEAVKATKRKKLIIAALWTEACLLFPALDALKDGYEVYPVVDAVGGTSVVAHEAALRRMENAGAQPTGIMSLICEIQRDWGRGETVPGMLGVLAGIGNGVGLSVGYRQEP
;
A
#
# COMPACT_ATOMS: atom_id res chain seq x y z
N MET A 1 -23.74 1.53 17.79
CA MET A 1 -23.99 2.93 17.35
C MET A 1 -22.67 3.48 16.87
N SER A 2 -22.59 3.97 15.62
CA SER A 2 -21.39 4.67 15.14
C SER A 2 -21.33 6.06 15.76
N SER A 3 -20.12 6.57 16.05
CA SER A 3 -19.94 7.98 16.37
C SER A 3 -20.28 8.85 15.17
N LEU A 4 -20.77 10.04 15.42
CA LEU A 4 -20.98 11.04 14.37
C LEU A 4 -19.60 11.52 13.87
N THR A 5 -19.44 11.55 12.56
CA THR A 5 -18.23 12.11 11.93
C THR A 5 -18.25 13.63 12.08
N ILE A 6 -17.29 14.19 12.82
CA ILE A 6 -17.17 15.63 13.05
C ILE A 6 -16.25 16.34 12.04
N ARG A 7 -15.60 15.59 11.16
CA ARG A 7 -14.71 16.09 10.12
C ARG A 7 -15.21 15.69 8.73
N ASP A 8 -14.97 16.53 7.74
CA ASP A 8 -15.18 16.15 6.34
C ASP A 8 -14.09 15.16 5.92
N GLN A 9 -14.49 13.93 5.61
CA GLN A 9 -13.55 12.87 5.26
C GLN A 9 -12.78 13.10 3.95
N LYS A 10 -13.26 13.99 3.08
CA LYS A 10 -12.55 14.33 1.83
C LYS A 10 -11.39 15.29 2.06
N THR A 11 -11.51 16.15 3.06
CA THR A 11 -10.55 17.21 3.37
C THR A 11 -9.84 17.00 4.71
N ASP A 12 -10.05 15.85 5.37
CA ASP A 12 -9.39 15.52 6.63
C ASP A 12 -7.87 15.43 6.44
N ASP A 13 -7.10 15.94 7.40
CA ASP A 13 -5.63 15.81 7.42
C ASP A 13 -5.20 14.34 7.56
N LEU A 14 -5.97 13.54 8.27
CA LEU A 14 -5.74 12.11 8.39
C LEU A 14 -6.23 11.36 7.14
N LEU A 15 -5.73 10.13 6.96
CA LEU A 15 -6.16 9.24 5.89
C LEU A 15 -7.60 8.76 6.11
N THR A 16 -8.39 8.81 5.06
CA THR A 16 -9.78 8.34 5.04
C THR A 16 -10.06 7.55 3.77
N PRO A 17 -11.13 6.73 3.73
CA PRO A 17 -11.54 6.07 2.50
C PRO A 17 -11.90 7.03 1.36
N GLU A 18 -12.34 8.25 1.68
CA GLU A 18 -12.79 9.26 0.72
C GLU A 18 -11.66 10.11 0.16
N ASN A 19 -10.53 10.26 0.86
CA ASN A 19 -9.40 11.10 0.42
C ASN A 19 -8.20 10.32 -0.10
N SER A 20 -8.18 8.97 0.08
CA SER A 20 -7.01 8.13 -0.18
C SER A 20 -7.24 7.07 -1.26
N THR A 21 -6.16 6.66 -1.93
CA THR A 21 -6.09 5.48 -2.80
C THR A 21 -4.89 4.62 -2.42
N VAL A 22 -5.00 3.31 -2.60
CA VAL A 22 -3.89 2.37 -2.38
C VAL A 22 -3.23 2.07 -3.72
N ILE A 23 -1.90 2.08 -3.74
CA ILE A 23 -1.09 1.80 -4.93
C ILE A 23 -0.13 0.65 -4.60
N ILE A 24 -0.15 -0.40 -5.42
CA ILE A 24 0.67 -1.61 -5.28
C ILE A 24 1.53 -1.77 -6.53
N ILE A 25 2.87 -1.73 -6.38
CA ILE A 25 3.80 -1.74 -7.52
C ILE A 25 4.83 -2.86 -7.36
N ASP A 26 4.95 -3.72 -8.38
CA ASP A 26 6.05 -4.66 -8.61
C ASP A 26 6.27 -5.73 -7.53
N TYR A 27 5.22 -6.25 -6.92
CA TYR A 27 5.34 -7.44 -6.06
C TYR A 27 5.48 -8.71 -6.90
N GLN A 28 6.54 -8.76 -7.70
CA GLN A 28 6.90 -9.86 -8.59
C GLN A 28 8.01 -10.73 -7.97
N ALA A 29 8.17 -11.97 -8.43
CA ALA A 29 9.09 -12.93 -7.81
C ALA A 29 10.53 -12.42 -7.73
N THR A 30 11.02 -11.74 -8.77
CA THR A 30 12.36 -11.15 -8.81
C THR A 30 12.55 -10.10 -7.73
N GLN A 31 11.61 -9.16 -7.61
CA GLN A 31 11.69 -8.07 -6.64
C GLN A 31 11.57 -8.61 -5.20
N VAL A 32 10.56 -9.45 -4.94
CA VAL A 32 10.37 -10.05 -3.60
C VAL A 32 11.58 -10.91 -3.22
N GLY A 33 12.11 -11.70 -4.17
CA GLY A 33 13.26 -12.59 -3.93
C GLY A 33 14.53 -11.85 -3.51
N SER A 34 14.78 -10.66 -4.05
CA SER A 34 16.00 -9.85 -3.84
C SER A 34 15.93 -8.88 -2.66
N ILE A 35 14.84 -8.86 -1.88
CA ILE A 35 14.75 -8.03 -0.68
C ILE A 35 15.71 -8.54 0.40
N GLU A 36 16.51 -7.61 0.96
CA GLU A 36 17.46 -7.88 2.06
C GLU A 36 17.28 -6.92 3.25
N SER A 37 16.40 -5.92 3.11
CA SER A 37 16.21 -4.89 4.13
C SER A 37 15.23 -5.28 5.24
N THR A 38 14.38 -6.28 5.01
CA THR A 38 13.31 -6.67 5.94
C THR A 38 12.93 -8.15 5.76
N ASP A 39 12.16 -8.69 6.70
CA ASP A 39 11.56 -10.01 6.60
C ASP A 39 10.53 -10.06 5.45
N LYS A 40 10.81 -10.86 4.43
CA LYS A 40 9.98 -10.97 3.22
C LYS A 40 8.58 -11.47 3.50
N TYR A 41 8.43 -12.41 4.43
CA TYR A 41 7.13 -12.97 4.79
C TYR A 41 6.25 -11.90 5.42
N ARG A 42 6.76 -11.18 6.42
CA ARG A 42 6.03 -10.08 7.08
C ARG A 42 5.67 -8.97 6.10
N MET A 43 6.59 -8.58 5.24
CA MET A 43 6.36 -7.58 4.20
C MET A 43 5.20 -7.99 3.27
N VAL A 44 5.18 -9.24 2.80
CA VAL A 44 4.10 -9.77 1.96
C VAL A 44 2.77 -9.83 2.73
N GLN A 45 2.77 -10.29 3.99
CA GLN A 45 1.55 -10.31 4.82
C GLN A 45 0.99 -8.91 5.04
N ASN A 46 1.85 -7.92 5.31
CA ASN A 46 1.44 -6.53 5.48
C ASN A 46 0.89 -5.92 4.16
N THR A 47 1.46 -6.28 3.01
CA THR A 47 0.93 -5.88 1.71
C THR A 47 -0.45 -6.50 1.44
N ILE A 48 -0.64 -7.78 1.77
CA ILE A 48 -1.96 -8.44 1.71
C ILE A 48 -2.96 -7.73 2.62
N ALA A 49 -2.56 -7.41 3.85
CA ALA A 49 -3.39 -6.69 4.80
C ALA A 49 -3.78 -5.30 4.28
N LEU A 50 -2.86 -4.57 3.62
CA LEU A 50 -3.14 -3.29 2.98
C LEU A 50 -4.21 -3.41 1.88
N VAL A 51 -4.09 -4.41 1.00
CA VAL A 51 -5.09 -4.67 -0.04
C VAL A 51 -6.46 -5.02 0.57
N LYS A 52 -6.48 -5.89 1.58
CA LYS A 52 -7.71 -6.26 2.29
C LYS A 52 -8.34 -5.06 3.01
N LEU A 53 -7.54 -4.22 3.64
CA LEU A 53 -8.00 -2.97 4.25
C LEU A 53 -8.72 -2.09 3.23
N ALA A 54 -8.07 -1.87 2.06
CA ALA A 54 -8.67 -1.07 0.99
C ALA A 54 -10.01 -1.65 0.52
N LYS A 55 -10.13 -2.98 0.41
CA LYS A 55 -11.39 -3.65 0.03
C LYS A 55 -12.49 -3.48 1.09
N VAL A 56 -12.17 -3.67 2.38
CA VAL A 56 -13.14 -3.51 3.49
C VAL A 56 -13.74 -2.11 3.47
N PHE A 57 -12.91 -1.11 3.20
CA PHE A 57 -13.32 0.30 3.20
C PHE A 57 -13.66 0.85 1.81
N LYS A 58 -13.71 -0.01 0.78
CA LYS A 58 -14.06 0.35 -0.61
C LYS A 58 -13.18 1.47 -1.19
N MET A 59 -11.91 1.49 -0.78
CA MET A 59 -10.94 2.43 -1.31
C MET A 59 -10.50 2.02 -2.72
N PRO A 60 -10.20 2.96 -3.62
CA PRO A 60 -9.60 2.65 -4.90
C PRO A 60 -8.23 1.96 -4.71
N ILE A 61 -7.94 0.99 -5.58
CA ILE A 61 -6.64 0.29 -5.62
C ILE A 61 -6.12 0.35 -7.05
N VAL A 62 -4.87 0.77 -7.24
CA VAL A 62 -4.15 0.74 -8.52
C VAL A 62 -2.99 -0.23 -8.40
N VAL A 63 -2.89 -1.17 -9.35
CA VAL A 63 -1.86 -2.21 -9.35
C VAL A 63 -0.98 -2.04 -10.59
N SER A 64 0.34 -2.13 -10.43
CA SER A 64 1.29 -2.09 -11.54
C SER A 64 2.32 -3.20 -11.44
N THR A 65 2.80 -3.63 -12.61
CA THR A 65 3.91 -4.58 -12.79
C THR A 65 4.91 -4.03 -13.79
N VAL A 66 6.12 -4.59 -13.81
CA VAL A 66 7.15 -4.22 -14.78
C VAL A 66 7.59 -5.43 -15.61
N ASN A 67 7.62 -5.26 -16.95
CA ASN A 67 8.19 -6.22 -17.91
C ASN A 67 7.52 -7.63 -17.92
N VAL A 68 6.24 -7.74 -17.61
CA VAL A 68 5.50 -9.00 -17.74
C VAL A 68 5.24 -9.30 -19.22
N LYS A 69 4.72 -8.33 -19.97
CA LYS A 69 4.42 -8.48 -21.41
C LYS A 69 5.68 -8.72 -22.25
N THR A 70 6.83 -8.26 -21.80
CA THR A 70 8.12 -8.51 -22.46
C THR A 70 8.69 -9.90 -22.19
N GLY A 71 8.16 -10.61 -21.20
CA GLY A 71 8.66 -11.91 -20.75
C GLY A 71 9.94 -11.83 -19.90
N ILE A 72 10.44 -10.62 -19.59
CA ILE A 72 11.66 -10.44 -18.76
C ILE A 72 11.36 -10.71 -17.29
N ASN A 73 10.15 -10.37 -16.84
CA ASN A 73 9.73 -10.58 -15.45
C ASN A 73 8.41 -11.37 -15.39
N GLY A 74 8.18 -12.06 -14.28
CA GLY A 74 6.93 -12.78 -14.02
C GLY A 74 5.80 -11.86 -13.53
N PRO A 75 4.58 -12.37 -13.42
CA PRO A 75 3.45 -11.60 -12.84
C PRO A 75 3.64 -11.35 -11.35
N THR A 76 2.72 -10.60 -10.75
CA THR A 76 2.59 -10.46 -9.30
C THR A 76 2.58 -11.82 -8.63
N ILE A 77 3.27 -11.97 -7.48
CA ILE A 77 3.33 -13.24 -6.73
C ILE A 77 1.93 -13.74 -6.36
N PRO A 78 1.70 -15.07 -6.36
CA PRO A 78 0.36 -15.65 -6.21
C PRO A 78 -0.42 -15.15 -4.99
N GLN A 79 0.26 -14.91 -3.87
CA GLN A 79 -0.36 -14.49 -2.61
C GLN A 79 -1.04 -13.11 -2.74
N ILE A 80 -0.40 -12.17 -3.43
CA ILE A 80 -0.95 -10.82 -3.67
C ILE A 80 -1.87 -10.84 -4.90
N ALA A 81 -1.51 -11.59 -5.96
CA ALA A 81 -2.33 -11.73 -7.16
C ALA A 81 -3.75 -12.23 -6.84
N HIS A 82 -3.88 -13.17 -5.89
CA HIS A 82 -5.18 -13.66 -5.42
C HIS A 82 -6.05 -12.52 -4.88
N GLU A 83 -5.45 -11.59 -4.15
CA GLU A 83 -6.18 -10.47 -3.56
C GLU A 83 -6.59 -9.41 -4.58
N VAL A 84 -5.85 -9.26 -5.67
CA VAL A 84 -6.09 -8.21 -6.69
C VAL A 84 -6.59 -8.76 -8.02
N LYS A 85 -7.02 -10.03 -8.08
CA LYS A 85 -7.40 -10.74 -9.31
C LYS A 85 -8.51 -10.06 -10.14
N ASP A 86 -9.39 -9.33 -9.47
CA ASP A 86 -10.51 -8.63 -10.08
C ASP A 86 -10.18 -7.18 -10.49
N LEU A 87 -8.91 -6.77 -10.33
CA LEU A 87 -8.41 -5.44 -10.65
C LEU A 87 -7.51 -5.47 -11.89
N PRO A 88 -7.51 -4.43 -12.73
CA PRO A 88 -6.54 -4.28 -13.80
C PRO A 88 -5.13 -4.13 -13.22
N SER A 89 -4.15 -4.77 -13.89
CA SER A 89 -2.73 -4.55 -13.61
C SER A 89 -2.10 -3.81 -14.78
N TYR A 90 -1.51 -2.66 -14.51
CA TYR A 90 -0.85 -1.80 -15.50
C TYR A 90 0.61 -2.24 -15.64
N ASP A 91 0.89 -3.03 -16.69
CA ASP A 91 2.24 -3.52 -16.96
C ASP A 91 3.02 -2.54 -17.84
N ARG A 92 4.21 -2.18 -17.40
CA ARG A 92 5.05 -1.15 -18.00
C ARG A 92 6.47 -1.65 -18.27
N THR A 93 7.26 -0.87 -19.00
CA THR A 93 8.70 -1.05 -19.19
C THR A 93 9.54 0.00 -18.49
N THR A 94 8.92 1.14 -18.10
CA THR A 94 9.59 2.19 -17.34
C THR A 94 9.91 1.74 -15.92
N ILE A 95 11.05 2.12 -15.37
CA ILE A 95 11.41 1.86 -13.97
C ILE A 95 10.48 2.69 -13.06
N ASN A 96 10.30 3.96 -13.39
CA ASN A 96 9.40 4.86 -12.71
C ASN A 96 7.97 4.68 -13.23
N ALA A 97 7.07 4.17 -12.41
CA ALA A 97 5.67 3.98 -12.79
C ALA A 97 4.96 5.31 -13.13
N TRP A 98 5.42 6.44 -12.59
CA TRP A 98 4.85 7.75 -12.89
C TRP A 98 5.11 8.22 -14.32
N GLU A 99 6.10 7.63 -15.02
CA GLU A 99 6.39 7.86 -16.43
C GLU A 99 5.56 6.99 -17.37
N ASP A 100 4.75 6.07 -16.83
CA ASP A 100 3.81 5.26 -17.63
C ASP A 100 2.44 5.95 -17.68
N LYS A 101 1.95 6.17 -18.91
CA LYS A 101 0.73 6.91 -19.15
C LYS A 101 -0.51 6.19 -18.60
N GLU A 102 -0.62 4.87 -18.82
CA GLU A 102 -1.81 4.11 -18.40
C GLU A 102 -1.90 4.05 -16.86
N PHE A 103 -0.77 3.82 -16.20
CA PHE A 103 -0.69 3.87 -14.74
C PHE A 103 -1.07 5.25 -14.19
N LEU A 104 -0.48 6.32 -14.74
CA LEU A 104 -0.74 7.68 -14.29
C LEU A 104 -2.21 8.08 -14.47
N GLU A 105 -2.82 7.72 -15.61
CA GLU A 105 -4.24 7.94 -15.86
C GLU A 105 -5.12 7.16 -14.86
N ALA A 106 -4.76 5.93 -14.52
CA ALA A 106 -5.46 5.13 -13.51
C ALA A 106 -5.41 5.80 -12.13
N VAL A 107 -4.24 6.32 -11.72
CA VAL A 107 -4.11 7.07 -10.46
C VAL A 107 -5.00 8.32 -10.48
N LYS A 108 -4.94 9.13 -11.54
CA LYS A 108 -5.76 10.34 -11.71
C LYS A 108 -7.26 10.04 -11.69
N ALA A 109 -7.67 8.93 -12.29
CA ALA A 109 -9.07 8.51 -12.32
C ALA A 109 -9.67 8.23 -10.94
N THR A 110 -8.85 7.92 -9.94
CA THR A 110 -9.30 7.72 -8.55
C THR A 110 -9.82 9.01 -7.92
N LYS A 111 -9.39 10.18 -8.41
CA LYS A 111 -9.73 11.52 -7.88
C LYS A 111 -9.38 11.67 -6.39
N ARG A 112 -8.36 10.95 -5.91
CA ARG A 112 -7.86 11.02 -4.54
C ARG A 112 -6.57 11.84 -4.49
N LYS A 113 -6.39 12.59 -3.42
CA LYS A 113 -5.20 13.42 -3.19
C LYS A 113 -4.09 12.68 -2.44
N LYS A 114 -4.47 11.72 -1.61
CA LYS A 114 -3.55 10.99 -0.74
C LYS A 114 -3.26 9.60 -1.31
N LEU A 115 -1.99 9.31 -1.52
CA LEU A 115 -1.51 8.08 -2.12
C LEU A 115 -0.82 7.21 -1.07
N ILE A 116 -1.44 6.10 -0.70
CA ILE A 116 -0.89 5.09 0.19
C ILE A 116 -0.15 4.08 -0.70
N ILE A 117 1.18 4.08 -0.65
CA ILE A 117 1.99 3.34 -1.62
C ILE A 117 2.77 2.21 -0.95
N ALA A 118 2.62 1.00 -1.49
CA ALA A 118 3.49 -0.13 -1.26
C ALA A 118 4.10 -0.57 -2.60
N ALA A 119 5.44 -0.60 -2.67
CA ALA A 119 6.16 -0.86 -3.92
C ALA A 119 7.52 -1.51 -3.67
N LEU A 120 8.02 -2.26 -4.60
CA LEU A 120 9.33 -2.88 -4.61
C LEU A 120 10.12 -2.50 -5.87
N TRP A 121 11.39 -2.06 -5.72
CA TRP A 121 12.16 -1.86 -4.49
C TRP A 121 11.93 -0.46 -3.93
N THR A 122 12.19 -0.28 -2.63
CA THR A 122 12.05 1.03 -1.96
C THR A 122 12.86 2.12 -2.66
N GLU A 123 14.11 1.81 -3.06
CA GLU A 123 15.04 2.75 -3.68
C GLU A 123 14.80 3.03 -5.17
N ALA A 124 13.81 2.38 -5.79
CA ALA A 124 13.48 2.56 -7.20
C ALA A 124 11.98 2.75 -7.43
N CYS A 125 11.23 1.64 -7.54
CA CYS A 125 9.82 1.66 -7.95
C CYS A 125 8.86 2.23 -6.87
N LEU A 126 9.34 2.46 -5.65
CA LEU A 126 8.65 3.31 -4.67
C LEU A 126 9.16 4.74 -4.73
N LEU A 127 10.47 4.94 -4.62
CA LEU A 127 11.10 6.26 -4.49
C LEU A 127 10.76 7.18 -5.66
N PHE A 128 10.92 6.73 -6.91
CA PHE A 128 10.76 7.61 -8.06
C PHE A 128 9.32 8.06 -8.27
N PRO A 129 8.31 7.17 -8.26
CA PRO A 129 6.92 7.60 -8.33
C PRO A 129 6.50 8.48 -7.15
N ALA A 130 7.03 8.23 -5.95
CA ALA A 130 6.74 9.05 -4.77
C ALA A 130 7.22 10.50 -4.95
N LEU A 131 8.45 10.70 -5.47
CA LEU A 131 9.00 12.04 -5.71
C LEU A 131 8.21 12.80 -6.79
N ASP A 132 7.84 12.13 -7.88
CA ASP A 132 7.07 12.75 -8.95
C ASP A 132 5.63 13.05 -8.52
N ALA A 133 5.00 12.15 -7.76
CA ALA A 133 3.67 12.38 -7.19
C ALA A 133 3.64 13.59 -6.26
N LEU A 134 4.65 13.74 -5.39
CA LEU A 134 4.81 14.92 -4.52
C LEU A 134 4.93 16.22 -5.34
N LYS A 135 5.74 16.19 -6.41
CA LYS A 135 5.91 17.33 -7.33
C LYS A 135 4.61 17.69 -8.04
N ASP A 136 3.77 16.70 -8.37
CA ASP A 136 2.45 16.89 -8.98
C ASP A 136 1.38 17.28 -7.94
N GLY A 137 1.76 17.51 -6.68
CA GLY A 137 0.91 18.01 -5.60
C GLY A 137 0.04 16.96 -4.93
N TYR A 138 0.40 15.68 -5.04
CA TYR A 138 -0.18 14.63 -4.20
C TYR A 138 0.48 14.62 -2.83
N GLU A 139 -0.22 14.07 -1.85
CA GLU A 139 0.32 13.69 -0.55
C GLU A 139 0.67 12.19 -0.61
N VAL A 140 1.90 11.83 -0.23
CA VAL A 140 2.42 10.47 -0.42
C VAL A 140 2.73 9.82 0.92
N TYR A 141 2.17 8.62 1.13
CA TYR A 141 2.27 7.84 2.36
C TYR A 141 2.89 6.46 2.06
N PRO A 142 4.23 6.32 2.07
CA PRO A 142 4.89 5.02 1.95
C PRO A 142 4.56 4.14 3.15
N VAL A 143 4.18 2.88 2.91
CA VAL A 143 3.88 1.90 3.97
C VAL A 143 5.15 1.14 4.32
N VAL A 144 5.92 1.64 5.28
CA VAL A 144 7.32 1.21 5.52
C VAL A 144 7.49 -0.25 5.90
N ASP A 145 6.51 -0.87 6.50
CA ASP A 145 6.52 -2.30 6.87
C ASP A 145 5.85 -3.21 5.82
N ALA A 146 5.42 -2.64 4.71
CA ALA A 146 4.97 -3.36 3.52
C ALA A 146 5.94 -3.22 2.32
N VAL A 147 7.05 -2.49 2.45
CA VAL A 147 8.04 -2.28 1.39
C VAL A 147 9.41 -2.83 1.78
N GLY A 148 10.30 -2.97 0.82
CA GLY A 148 11.65 -3.46 1.06
C GLY A 148 12.62 -3.07 -0.06
N GLY A 149 13.90 -3.01 0.29
CA GLY A 149 15.00 -2.67 -0.60
C GLY A 149 16.03 -3.79 -0.73
N THR A 150 16.96 -3.63 -1.65
CA THR A 150 18.03 -4.60 -1.93
C THR A 150 19.11 -4.65 -0.83
N SER A 151 19.09 -3.68 0.06
CA SER A 151 19.89 -3.65 1.30
C SER A 151 19.24 -2.72 2.31
N VAL A 152 19.58 -2.87 3.60
CA VAL A 152 19.13 -1.96 4.67
C VAL A 152 19.53 -0.52 4.36
N VAL A 153 20.79 -0.31 3.94
CA VAL A 153 21.33 1.03 3.65
C VAL A 153 20.60 1.71 2.50
N ALA A 154 20.31 0.98 1.40
CA ALA A 154 19.57 1.52 0.26
C ALA A 154 18.12 1.86 0.64
N HIS A 155 17.46 0.97 1.35
CA HIS A 155 16.10 1.16 1.85
C HIS A 155 15.97 2.41 2.73
N GLU A 156 16.83 2.55 3.75
CA GLU A 156 16.81 3.70 4.65
C GLU A 156 17.16 5.02 3.94
N ALA A 157 18.12 4.99 3.00
CA ALA A 157 18.47 6.18 2.22
C ALA A 157 17.29 6.65 1.35
N ALA A 158 16.56 5.70 0.75
CA ALA A 158 15.36 6.00 -0.04
C ALA A 158 14.23 6.58 0.82
N LEU A 159 13.94 5.99 1.98
CA LEU A 159 12.93 6.52 2.92
C LEU A 159 13.26 7.95 3.34
N ARG A 160 14.51 8.21 3.79
CA ARG A 160 14.95 9.57 4.13
C ARG A 160 14.81 10.57 2.98
N ARG A 161 15.10 10.14 1.75
CA ARG A 161 14.95 11.00 0.58
C ARG A 161 13.50 11.35 0.31
N MET A 162 12.58 10.41 0.46
CA MET A 162 11.14 10.66 0.33
C MET A 162 10.61 11.56 1.45
N GLU A 163 11.01 11.34 2.70
CA GLU A 163 10.66 12.20 3.85
C GLU A 163 11.13 13.64 3.63
N ASN A 164 12.38 13.84 3.21
CA ASN A 164 12.93 15.17 2.92
C ASN A 164 12.20 15.86 1.76
N ALA A 165 11.58 15.12 0.86
CA ALA A 165 10.76 15.65 -0.22
C ALA A 165 9.30 15.94 0.20
N GLY A 166 8.90 15.56 1.42
CA GLY A 166 7.56 15.80 1.96
C GLY A 166 6.65 14.57 2.03
N ALA A 167 7.15 13.37 1.74
CA ALA A 167 6.39 12.15 1.99
C ALA A 167 6.18 11.94 3.50
N GLN A 168 5.08 11.27 3.86
CA GLN A 168 4.70 10.96 5.23
C GLN A 168 4.68 9.43 5.44
N PRO A 169 5.82 8.79 5.80
CA PRO A 169 5.86 7.35 6.01
C PRO A 169 4.90 6.90 7.11
N THR A 170 4.27 5.74 6.88
CA THR A 170 3.33 5.14 7.83
C THR A 170 3.52 3.63 7.88
N GLY A 171 2.95 2.95 8.87
CA GLY A 171 2.93 1.50 8.97
C GLY A 171 1.52 0.94 8.86
N ILE A 172 1.40 -0.36 8.57
CA ILE A 172 0.10 -1.02 8.36
C ILE A 172 -0.82 -0.88 9.59
N MET A 173 -0.28 -0.97 10.80
CA MET A 173 -1.07 -0.84 12.02
C MET A 173 -1.64 0.58 12.19
N SER A 174 -0.84 1.62 11.93
CA SER A 174 -1.30 3.01 11.92
C SER A 174 -2.41 3.21 10.90
N LEU A 175 -2.22 2.69 9.67
CA LEU A 175 -3.23 2.77 8.62
C LEU A 175 -4.56 2.13 9.01
N ILE A 176 -4.53 0.92 9.59
CA ILE A 176 -5.73 0.23 10.03
C ILE A 176 -6.49 1.08 11.05
N CYS A 177 -5.80 1.61 12.05
CA CYS A 177 -6.40 2.47 13.08
C CYS A 177 -6.91 3.79 12.51
N GLU A 178 -6.16 4.40 11.63
CA GLU A 178 -6.47 5.70 11.04
C GLU A 178 -7.68 5.63 10.08
N ILE A 179 -7.79 4.56 9.28
CA ILE A 179 -8.93 4.34 8.38
C ILE A 179 -10.17 3.90 9.15
N GLN A 180 -10.05 3.01 10.14
CA GLN A 180 -11.17 2.59 10.98
C GLN A 180 -11.70 3.73 11.85
N ARG A 181 -10.81 4.50 12.47
CA ARG A 181 -11.08 5.69 13.27
C ARG A 181 -11.95 5.49 14.52
N ASP A 182 -12.92 4.58 14.48
CA ASP A 182 -13.92 4.41 15.52
C ASP A 182 -14.36 2.96 15.68
N TRP A 183 -14.19 2.41 16.86
CA TRP A 183 -14.65 1.07 17.21
C TRP A 183 -16.19 0.93 17.21
N GLY A 184 -16.92 2.03 17.25
CA GLY A 184 -18.37 2.05 17.15
C GLY A 184 -18.92 1.84 15.73
N ARG A 185 -18.04 1.81 14.69
CA ARG A 185 -18.45 1.55 13.29
C ARG A 185 -18.66 0.06 13.05
N GLY A 186 -19.81 -0.47 13.53
CA GLY A 186 -20.12 -1.90 13.50
C GLY A 186 -20.09 -2.54 12.12
N GLU A 187 -20.34 -1.76 11.06
CA GLU A 187 -20.31 -2.22 9.67
C GLU A 187 -18.90 -2.55 9.15
N THR A 188 -17.85 -1.93 9.68
CA THR A 188 -16.46 -2.14 9.23
C THR A 188 -15.60 -2.90 10.23
N VAL A 189 -15.97 -2.89 11.52
CA VAL A 189 -15.19 -3.54 12.61
C VAL A 189 -14.92 -5.02 12.34
N PRO A 190 -15.89 -5.88 11.92
CA PRO A 190 -15.59 -7.29 11.64
C PRO A 190 -14.55 -7.47 10.53
N GLY A 191 -14.67 -6.71 9.44
CA GLY A 191 -13.70 -6.72 8.34
C GLY A 191 -12.33 -6.23 8.78
N MET A 192 -12.27 -5.16 9.55
CA MET A 192 -11.04 -4.61 10.13
C MET A 192 -10.35 -5.61 11.06
N LEU A 193 -11.09 -6.32 11.93
CA LEU A 193 -10.53 -7.38 12.79
C LEU A 193 -9.95 -8.53 11.95
N GLY A 194 -10.61 -8.91 10.85
CA GLY A 194 -10.07 -9.89 9.90
C GLY A 194 -8.77 -9.42 9.25
N VAL A 195 -8.62 -8.12 8.94
CA VAL A 195 -7.36 -7.53 8.46
C VAL A 195 -6.29 -7.59 9.54
N LEU A 196 -6.61 -7.19 10.77
CA LEU A 196 -5.69 -7.22 11.91
C LEU A 196 -5.15 -8.62 12.20
N ALA A 197 -5.99 -9.66 12.11
CA ALA A 197 -5.57 -11.04 12.30
C ALA A 197 -4.54 -11.49 11.24
N GLY A 198 -4.55 -10.89 10.06
CA GLY A 198 -3.65 -11.22 8.94
C GLY A 198 -2.32 -10.44 8.91
N ILE A 199 -2.12 -9.43 9.77
CA ILE A 199 -0.86 -8.69 9.75
C ILE A 199 0.30 -9.50 10.33
N GLY A 200 1.51 -9.32 9.77
CA GLY A 200 2.69 -10.10 10.08
C GLY A 200 3.38 -9.76 11.42
N ASN A 201 2.61 -9.52 12.50
CA ASN A 201 3.16 -9.17 13.81
C ASN A 201 2.37 -9.77 14.98
N GLY A 202 2.83 -9.52 16.22
CA GLY A 202 2.22 -10.06 17.44
C GLY A 202 0.78 -9.61 17.71
N VAL A 203 0.36 -8.45 17.19
CA VAL A 203 -1.03 -7.98 17.27
C VAL A 203 -1.94 -8.88 16.43
N GLY A 204 -1.52 -9.22 15.21
CA GLY A 204 -2.25 -10.14 14.36
C GLY A 204 -2.50 -11.50 15.04
N LEU A 205 -1.48 -12.06 15.67
CA LEU A 205 -1.60 -13.29 16.44
C LEU A 205 -2.62 -13.14 17.60
N SER A 206 -2.52 -12.07 18.39
CA SER A 206 -3.42 -11.82 19.53
C SER A 206 -4.88 -11.65 19.11
N VAL A 207 -5.15 -11.02 17.99
CA VAL A 207 -6.51 -10.86 17.46
C VAL A 207 -7.04 -12.16 16.88
N GLY A 208 -6.19 -12.93 16.17
CA GLY A 208 -6.55 -14.26 15.65
C GLY A 208 -7.03 -15.21 16.75
N TYR A 209 -6.28 -15.31 17.85
CA TYR A 209 -6.66 -16.17 18.99
C TYR A 209 -8.00 -15.78 19.65
N ARG A 210 -8.42 -14.52 19.58
CA ARG A 210 -9.70 -14.09 20.15
C ARG A 210 -10.91 -14.37 19.25
N GLN A 211 -10.68 -14.73 18.00
CA GLN A 211 -11.75 -15.01 17.03
C GLN A 211 -12.05 -16.52 16.90
N GLU A 212 -11.24 -17.38 17.52
CA GLU A 212 -11.56 -18.81 17.63
C GLU A 212 -12.62 -19.00 18.73
N PRO A 213 -13.73 -19.70 18.45
CA PRO A 213 -14.81 -19.96 19.41
C PRO A 213 -14.36 -20.86 20.56
#